data_09ae9b3cb758cbc99609acf3dd0836d2
#
_entry.id   09ae9b3cb758cbc99609acf3dd0836d2
#
_cell.length_a   1.000
_cell.length_b   1.000
_cell.length_c   1.000
_cell.angle_alpha   90.00
_cell.angle_beta   90.00
_cell.angle_gamma   90.00
#
_symmetry.space_group_name_H-M   'P 1'
#
loop_
_entity.id
_entity.type
_entity.pdbx_description
1 polymer ?
#
loop_
_entity_poly.entity_id
_entity_poly.type
_entity_poly.pdbx_seq_one_letter_code
_entity_poly.pdbx_strand_id
1 'polypeptide(L)'
;ALAEMPNYVPGDKPTVPGHETVVRILKAGSKVTRHKPGERYLVQTDYRWLPTAGSASAFGYNFEGALQEFVLMDERVITAPDGESMLIPVPEELSASALALCEPWACVEDSYVEKQRQTLKGGGQLLVVGETPVDPARVQQLEGRPANATFVTADQVAGLKDAAYDDVIYFGANAQTVQQLFPKVAVSGLLNIVQCGQKFGRPVVSQVGR
;
A
#
# COMPACT_ATOMS: atom_id res chain seq x y z
N ALA A 1 -3.13 10.84 -19.39
CA ALA A 1 -4.01 10.48 -18.24
C ALA A 1 -3.47 9.26 -17.49
N LEU A 2 -3.17 8.13 -18.17
CA LEU A 2 -2.66 6.93 -17.49
C LEU A 2 -1.29 7.14 -16.84
N ALA A 3 -0.44 8.00 -17.41
CA ALA A 3 0.86 8.35 -16.84
C ALA A 3 0.77 9.09 -15.49
N GLU A 4 -0.39 9.61 -15.15
CA GLU A 4 -0.68 10.33 -13.89
C GLU A 4 -1.31 9.41 -12.84
N MET A 5 -1.62 8.17 -13.20
CA MET A 5 -2.17 7.20 -12.24
C MET A 5 -1.11 6.75 -11.23
N PRO A 6 -1.48 6.60 -9.95
CA PRO A 6 -0.52 6.31 -8.87
C PRO A 6 0.38 5.09 -9.11
N ASN A 7 -0.13 4.05 -9.73
CA ASN A 7 0.59 2.79 -9.97
C ASN A 7 1.04 2.61 -11.43
N TYR A 8 0.91 3.66 -12.26
CA TYR A 8 1.38 3.58 -13.64
C TYR A 8 2.92 3.62 -13.69
N VAL A 9 3.50 2.66 -14.39
CA VAL A 9 4.94 2.60 -14.67
C VAL A 9 5.14 2.77 -16.17
N PRO A 10 5.97 3.73 -16.62
CA PRO A 10 6.28 3.86 -18.05
C PRO A 10 6.77 2.54 -18.62
N GLY A 11 6.14 2.11 -19.72
CA GLY A 11 6.41 0.81 -20.35
C GLY A 11 5.38 -0.27 -20.02
N ASP A 12 4.53 -0.08 -19.00
CA ASP A 12 3.36 -0.92 -18.83
C ASP A 12 2.36 -0.69 -19.96
N LYS A 13 1.64 -1.74 -20.32
CA LYS A 13 0.58 -1.66 -21.31
C LYS A 13 -0.56 -0.77 -20.80
N PRO A 14 -1.11 0.14 -21.61
CA PRO A 14 -2.32 0.87 -21.24
C PRO A 14 -3.48 -0.08 -20.96
N THR A 15 -4.21 0.15 -19.87
CA THR A 15 -5.35 -0.65 -19.44
C THR A 15 -6.58 0.23 -19.21
N VAL A 16 -7.76 -0.37 -19.23
CA VAL A 16 -8.99 0.28 -18.77
C VAL A 16 -8.92 0.36 -17.24
N PRO A 17 -9.09 1.54 -16.61
CA PRO A 17 -9.05 1.67 -15.17
C PRO A 17 -10.35 1.19 -14.49
N GLY A 18 -10.39 1.30 -13.15
CA GLY A 18 -11.56 1.01 -12.31
C GLY A 18 -11.44 -0.32 -11.60
N HIS A 19 -11.48 -0.28 -10.26
CA HIS A 19 -11.36 -1.47 -9.43
C HIS A 19 -12.47 -1.59 -8.37
N GLU A 20 -13.20 -0.52 -8.09
CA GLU A 20 -14.35 -0.51 -7.20
C GLU A 20 -15.57 -1.04 -7.96
N THR A 21 -15.80 -2.34 -7.95
CA THR A 21 -16.76 -2.92 -8.90
C THR A 21 -17.44 -4.19 -8.42
N VAL A 22 -18.62 -4.40 -8.99
CA VAL A 22 -19.34 -5.68 -8.99
C VAL A 22 -19.37 -6.21 -10.42
N VAL A 23 -19.02 -7.45 -10.58
CA VAL A 23 -19.04 -8.14 -11.88
C VAL A 23 -20.08 -9.28 -11.88
N ARG A 24 -20.58 -9.61 -13.08
CA ARG A 24 -21.38 -10.81 -13.32
C ARG A 24 -20.70 -11.65 -14.38
N ILE A 25 -20.55 -12.93 -14.11
CA ILE A 25 -19.99 -13.87 -15.06
C ILE A 25 -20.96 -14.06 -16.23
N LEU A 26 -20.56 -13.71 -17.42
CA LEU A 26 -21.34 -13.97 -18.63
C LEU A 26 -20.90 -15.26 -19.33
N LYS A 27 -19.58 -15.50 -19.36
CA LYS A 27 -18.98 -16.71 -19.93
C LYS A 27 -17.78 -17.11 -19.12
N ALA A 28 -17.56 -18.40 -18.97
CA ALA A 28 -16.35 -18.95 -18.35
C ALA A 28 -15.62 -19.82 -19.37
N GLY A 29 -14.30 -19.75 -19.36
CA GLY A 29 -13.46 -20.64 -20.16
C GLY A 29 -13.60 -22.09 -19.68
N SER A 30 -13.37 -23.06 -20.57
CA SER A 30 -13.56 -24.49 -20.28
C SER A 30 -12.73 -25.03 -19.10
N LYS A 31 -11.65 -24.33 -18.73
CA LYS A 31 -10.79 -24.67 -17.60
C LYS A 31 -11.21 -24.01 -16.29
N VAL A 32 -12.12 -23.03 -16.32
CA VAL A 32 -12.62 -22.35 -15.14
C VAL A 32 -13.73 -23.19 -14.54
N THR A 33 -13.47 -23.78 -13.38
CA THR A 33 -14.42 -24.72 -12.73
C THR A 33 -15.16 -24.14 -11.53
N ARG A 34 -14.61 -23.07 -10.93
CA ARG A 34 -15.14 -22.47 -9.69
C ARG A 34 -16.20 -21.41 -9.92
N HIS A 35 -16.24 -20.79 -11.07
CA HIS A 35 -17.10 -19.66 -11.39
C HIS A 35 -18.01 -20.01 -12.57
N LYS A 36 -19.31 -19.71 -12.44
CA LYS A 36 -20.31 -20.08 -13.44
C LYS A 36 -21.02 -18.84 -14.01
N PRO A 37 -21.46 -18.90 -15.26
CA PRO A 37 -22.31 -17.86 -15.83
C PRO A 37 -23.54 -17.59 -14.94
N GLY A 38 -23.85 -16.29 -14.75
CA GLY A 38 -24.92 -15.80 -13.89
C GLY A 38 -24.47 -15.41 -12.48
N GLU A 39 -23.39 -15.98 -11.96
CA GLU A 39 -22.90 -15.66 -10.62
C GLU A 39 -22.33 -14.24 -10.56
N ARG A 40 -22.47 -13.62 -9.39
CA ARG A 40 -22.15 -12.21 -9.14
C ARG A 40 -21.12 -12.07 -8.04
N TYR A 41 -20.14 -11.15 -8.23
CA TYR A 41 -18.97 -11.04 -7.38
C TYR A 41 -18.50 -9.60 -7.20
N LEU A 42 -17.94 -9.30 -6.02
CA LEU A 42 -16.94 -8.26 -5.84
C LEU A 42 -15.58 -8.76 -6.33
N VAL A 43 -14.73 -7.85 -6.80
CA VAL A 43 -13.37 -8.16 -7.24
C VAL A 43 -12.39 -7.74 -6.15
N GLN A 44 -11.60 -8.70 -5.65
CA GLN A 44 -10.41 -8.37 -4.86
C GLN A 44 -9.34 -7.80 -5.80
N THR A 45 -8.81 -6.64 -5.48
CA THR A 45 -8.05 -5.83 -6.42
C THR A 45 -6.54 -6.02 -6.34
N ASP A 46 -6.04 -6.59 -5.27
CA ASP A 46 -4.59 -6.65 -4.97
C ASP A 46 -3.98 -8.00 -5.36
N TYR A 47 -3.23 -8.02 -6.46
CA TYR A 47 -2.58 -9.22 -7.01
C TYR A 47 -1.06 -9.17 -6.87
N ARG A 48 -0.58 -8.94 -5.65
CA ARG A 48 0.85 -8.74 -5.34
C ARG A 48 1.78 -9.86 -5.82
N TRP A 49 1.26 -11.06 -6.03
CA TRP A 49 2.04 -12.19 -6.54
C TRP A 49 2.31 -12.14 -8.04
N LEU A 50 1.64 -11.25 -8.79
CA LEU A 50 1.85 -11.15 -10.23
C LEU A 50 2.88 -10.05 -10.52
N PRO A 51 4.02 -10.39 -11.15
CA PRO A 51 5.00 -9.37 -11.52
C PRO A 51 4.49 -8.50 -12.67
N THR A 52 4.79 -7.22 -12.60
CA THR A 52 4.58 -6.24 -13.66
C THR A 52 5.86 -5.44 -13.86
N ALA A 53 5.88 -4.42 -14.72
CA ALA A 53 7.07 -3.60 -15.00
C ALA A 53 7.55 -2.74 -13.80
N GLY A 54 7.38 -3.23 -12.56
CA GLY A 54 7.88 -2.62 -11.33
C GLY A 54 6.80 -1.97 -10.47
N SER A 55 5.54 -1.99 -10.91
CA SER A 55 4.40 -1.53 -10.13
C SER A 55 3.68 -2.69 -9.42
N ALA A 56 2.83 -2.38 -8.46
CA ALA A 56 1.95 -3.36 -7.84
C ALA A 56 0.91 -3.86 -8.86
N SER A 57 0.75 -5.18 -8.96
CA SER A 57 -0.28 -5.78 -9.80
C SER A 57 -1.64 -5.54 -9.19
N ALA A 58 -2.57 -4.94 -9.94
CA ALA A 58 -3.92 -4.72 -9.48
C ALA A 58 -4.93 -4.66 -10.63
N PHE A 59 -6.14 -5.11 -10.36
CA PHE A 59 -7.27 -4.94 -11.27
C PHE A 59 -7.57 -3.45 -11.47
N GLY A 60 -7.68 -3.02 -12.71
CA GLY A 60 -7.88 -1.61 -13.06
C GLY A 60 -6.63 -0.73 -13.05
N TYR A 61 -5.45 -1.31 -12.78
CA TYR A 61 -4.16 -0.64 -12.91
C TYR A 61 -3.26 -1.30 -13.95
N ASN A 62 -2.79 -2.51 -13.69
CA ASN A 62 -1.95 -3.27 -14.63
C ASN A 62 -2.74 -4.31 -15.42
N PHE A 63 -3.89 -4.69 -14.92
CA PHE A 63 -4.87 -5.56 -15.56
C PHE A 63 -6.13 -4.76 -15.89
N GLU A 64 -6.85 -5.20 -16.92
CA GLU A 64 -8.10 -4.58 -17.34
C GLU A 64 -9.06 -4.43 -16.16
N GLY A 65 -9.59 -3.23 -15.99
CA GLY A 65 -10.53 -2.86 -14.93
C GLY A 65 -11.97 -2.74 -15.43
N ALA A 66 -12.82 -2.19 -14.58
CA ALA A 66 -14.27 -2.22 -14.74
C ALA A 66 -14.90 -0.94 -15.33
N LEU A 67 -14.14 0.07 -15.70
CA LEU A 67 -14.69 1.23 -16.43
C LEU A 67 -14.97 0.88 -17.91
N GLN A 68 -15.56 -0.28 -18.10
CA GLN A 68 -16.03 -0.82 -19.39
C GLN A 68 -17.20 -1.75 -19.14
N GLU A 69 -17.99 -2.00 -20.15
CA GLU A 69 -19.20 -2.84 -20.04
C GLU A 69 -18.84 -4.33 -19.85
N PHE A 70 -17.79 -4.80 -20.50
CA PHE A 70 -17.32 -6.17 -20.42
C PHE A 70 -15.82 -6.21 -20.16
N VAL A 71 -15.38 -7.11 -19.30
CA VAL A 71 -13.96 -7.33 -19.00
C VAL A 71 -13.63 -8.80 -19.15
N LEU A 72 -12.48 -9.08 -19.76
CA LEU A 72 -11.91 -10.42 -19.80
C LEU A 72 -10.90 -10.56 -18.63
N MET A 73 -11.24 -11.40 -17.68
CA MET A 73 -10.35 -11.71 -16.55
C MET A 73 -9.52 -12.96 -16.83
N ASP A 74 -8.22 -12.83 -16.67
CA ASP A 74 -7.29 -13.95 -16.69
C ASP A 74 -7.44 -14.79 -15.39
N GLU A 75 -7.23 -16.11 -15.46
CA GLU A 75 -7.30 -16.97 -14.29
C GLU A 75 -6.36 -16.52 -13.15
N ARG A 76 -5.22 -15.94 -13.50
CA ARG A 76 -4.28 -15.36 -12.52
C ARG A 76 -4.86 -14.20 -11.72
N VAL A 77 -5.87 -13.52 -12.29
CA VAL A 77 -6.57 -12.40 -11.65
C VAL A 77 -7.68 -12.88 -10.72
N ILE A 78 -8.20 -14.08 -10.95
CA ILE A 78 -9.33 -14.62 -10.18
C ILE A 78 -8.93 -15.71 -9.18
N THR A 79 -7.68 -16.16 -9.18
CA THR A 79 -7.20 -17.24 -8.29
C THR A 79 -5.80 -16.93 -7.78
N ALA A 80 -5.64 -16.84 -6.47
CA ALA A 80 -4.35 -16.70 -5.81
C ALA A 80 -3.52 -18.01 -5.86
N PRO A 81 -2.20 -17.96 -5.65
CA PRO A 81 -1.33 -19.15 -5.69
C PRO A 81 -1.70 -20.25 -4.68
N ASP A 82 -2.29 -19.89 -3.55
CA ASP A 82 -2.82 -20.80 -2.54
C ASP A 82 -4.21 -21.35 -2.90
N GLY A 83 -4.76 -20.92 -4.03
CA GLY A 83 -6.07 -21.31 -4.52
C GLY A 83 -7.23 -20.47 -3.99
N GLU A 84 -6.99 -19.40 -3.24
CA GLU A 84 -8.04 -18.47 -2.82
C GLU A 84 -8.64 -17.76 -4.02
N SER A 85 -9.98 -17.55 -4.00
CA SER A 85 -10.67 -16.81 -5.05
C SER A 85 -10.55 -15.30 -4.84
N MET A 86 -10.16 -14.59 -5.88
CA MET A 86 -10.18 -13.12 -5.91
C MET A 86 -11.58 -12.58 -6.30
N LEU A 87 -12.52 -13.46 -6.59
CA LEU A 87 -13.92 -13.10 -6.79
C LEU A 87 -14.71 -13.49 -5.53
N ILE A 88 -15.21 -12.49 -4.82
CA ILE A 88 -15.95 -12.63 -3.56
C ILE A 88 -17.44 -12.70 -3.89
N PRO A 89 -18.14 -13.82 -3.61
CA PRO A 89 -19.57 -13.95 -3.90
C PRO A 89 -20.38 -12.88 -3.18
N VAL A 90 -21.37 -12.30 -3.87
CA VAL A 90 -22.25 -11.27 -3.31
C VAL A 90 -23.71 -11.59 -3.57
N PRO A 91 -24.62 -11.22 -2.64
CA PRO A 91 -26.04 -11.51 -2.77
C PRO A 91 -26.69 -10.64 -3.85
N GLU A 92 -27.73 -11.18 -4.47
CA GLU A 92 -28.48 -10.50 -5.54
C GLU A 92 -29.35 -9.34 -5.03
N GLU A 93 -29.75 -9.38 -3.76
CA GLU A 93 -30.63 -8.42 -3.12
C GLU A 93 -29.98 -7.04 -2.93
N LEU A 94 -28.66 -6.99 -2.85
CA LEU A 94 -27.93 -5.74 -2.68
C LEU A 94 -27.67 -5.07 -4.03
N SER A 95 -27.82 -3.75 -4.07
CA SER A 95 -27.54 -2.99 -5.29
C SER A 95 -26.05 -3.06 -5.67
N ALA A 96 -25.76 -3.04 -6.96
CA ALA A 96 -24.38 -3.04 -7.45
C ALA A 96 -23.58 -1.84 -6.94
N SER A 97 -24.21 -0.67 -6.85
CA SER A 97 -23.57 0.55 -6.35
C SER A 97 -23.21 0.46 -4.86
N ALA A 98 -24.09 -0.11 -4.03
CA ALA A 98 -23.78 -0.33 -2.61
C ALA A 98 -22.63 -1.33 -2.43
N LEU A 99 -22.62 -2.40 -3.20
CA LEU A 99 -21.56 -3.42 -3.15
C LEU A 99 -20.21 -2.87 -3.68
N ALA A 100 -20.23 -2.09 -4.75
CA ALA A 100 -18.99 -1.50 -5.28
C ALA A 100 -18.30 -0.57 -4.26
N LEU A 101 -19.05 0.06 -3.35
CA LEU A 101 -18.51 0.85 -2.27
C LEU A 101 -17.87 0.03 -1.13
N CYS A 102 -17.98 -1.30 -1.15
CA CYS A 102 -17.35 -2.14 -0.12
C CYS A 102 -15.82 -2.05 -0.19
N GLU A 103 -15.22 -1.89 -1.38
CA GLU A 103 -13.77 -1.75 -1.52
C GLU A 103 -13.25 -0.49 -0.82
N PRO A 104 -13.68 0.74 -1.18
CA PRO A 104 -13.20 1.94 -0.49
C PRO A 104 -13.63 1.98 0.98
N TRP A 105 -14.77 1.39 1.35
CA TRP A 105 -15.17 1.27 2.74
C TRP A 105 -14.23 0.35 3.53
N ALA A 106 -13.83 -0.77 2.95
CA ALA A 106 -12.85 -1.67 3.55
C ALA A 106 -11.51 -0.97 3.80
N CYS A 107 -11.06 -0.09 2.89
CA CYS A 107 -9.88 0.74 3.10
C CYS A 107 -10.05 1.70 4.30
N VAL A 108 -11.23 2.29 4.47
CA VAL A 108 -11.54 3.14 5.64
C VAL A 108 -11.52 2.32 6.92
N GLU A 109 -12.21 1.18 6.96
CA GLU A 109 -12.22 0.28 8.12
C GLU A 109 -10.80 -0.18 8.48
N ASP A 110 -10.01 -0.57 7.47
CA ASP A 110 -8.62 -0.99 7.66
C ASP A 110 -7.74 0.10 8.28
N SER A 111 -8.04 1.38 8.01
CA SER A 111 -7.30 2.51 8.57
C SER A 111 -7.50 2.67 10.09
N TYR A 112 -8.58 2.11 10.65
CA TYR A 112 -8.84 2.08 12.09
C TYR A 112 -8.31 0.82 12.78
N VAL A 113 -7.86 -0.16 12.01
CA VAL A 113 -7.25 -1.37 12.58
C VAL A 113 -5.77 -1.10 12.86
N GLU A 114 -5.40 -1.17 14.13
CA GLU A 114 -4.01 -0.98 14.54
C GLU A 114 -3.16 -2.19 14.11
N LYS A 115 -2.37 -2.00 13.06
CA LYS A 115 -1.50 -3.04 12.49
C LYS A 115 -0.02 -2.81 12.74
N GLN A 116 0.33 -1.62 13.20
CA GLN A 116 1.72 -1.24 13.42
C GLN A 116 2.21 -1.73 14.78
N ARG A 117 3.48 -2.06 14.83
CA ARG A 117 4.18 -2.30 16.09
C ARG A 117 4.14 -1.04 16.94
N GLN A 118 3.91 -1.19 18.24
CA GLN A 118 4.02 -0.10 19.20
C GLN A 118 5.41 -0.02 19.85
N THR A 119 6.28 -0.98 19.54
CA THR A 119 7.65 -1.06 20.07
C THR A 119 8.66 -1.00 18.92
N LEU A 120 9.90 -0.65 19.22
CA LEU A 120 10.99 -0.76 18.25
C LEU A 120 11.18 -2.23 17.84
N LYS A 121 11.56 -2.45 16.59
CA LYS A 121 11.79 -3.80 16.07
C LYS A 121 13.01 -4.42 16.75
N GLY A 122 12.81 -5.53 17.43
CA GLY A 122 13.90 -6.30 18.01
C GLY A 122 14.87 -6.76 16.94
N GLY A 123 16.17 -6.46 17.10
CA GLY A 123 17.19 -6.77 16.11
C GLY A 123 17.16 -5.90 14.85
N GLY A 124 16.26 -4.92 14.75
CA GLY A 124 16.11 -4.04 13.59
C GLY A 124 17.10 -2.89 13.55
N GLN A 125 16.99 -2.06 12.52
CA GLN A 125 17.77 -0.85 12.31
C GLN A 125 16.93 0.36 12.69
N LEU A 126 17.38 1.14 13.67
CA LEU A 126 16.75 2.39 14.10
C LEU A 126 17.47 3.59 13.49
N LEU A 127 16.70 4.50 12.89
CA LEU A 127 17.16 5.84 12.51
C LEU A 127 16.46 6.88 13.39
N VAL A 128 17.23 7.74 14.00
CA VAL A 128 16.74 8.89 14.78
C VAL A 128 17.20 10.17 14.10
N VAL A 129 16.25 11.03 13.77
CA VAL A 129 16.49 12.27 13.03
C VAL A 129 15.93 13.46 13.82
N GLY A 130 16.68 14.53 13.89
CA GLY A 130 16.23 15.81 14.45
C GLY A 130 16.60 16.98 13.57
N GLU A 131 15.95 18.12 13.75
CA GLU A 131 16.37 19.39 13.16
C GLU A 131 17.72 19.85 13.77
N THR A 132 17.99 19.40 14.99
CA THR A 132 19.27 19.51 15.69
C THR A 132 19.67 18.13 16.24
N PRO A 133 20.92 17.92 16.67
CA PRO A 133 21.33 16.64 17.25
C PRO A 133 20.40 16.19 18.37
N VAL A 134 19.89 14.96 18.26
CA VAL A 134 18.99 14.35 19.23
C VAL A 134 19.79 13.64 20.32
N ASP A 135 19.49 13.91 21.57
CA ASP A 135 20.07 13.19 22.70
C ASP A 135 19.60 11.72 22.65
N PRO A 136 20.53 10.74 22.60
CA PRO A 136 20.19 9.32 22.64
C PRO A 136 19.32 8.90 23.81
N ALA A 137 19.40 9.59 24.94
CA ALA A 137 18.57 9.32 26.11
C ALA A 137 17.05 9.41 25.82
N ARG A 138 16.65 10.18 24.81
CA ARG A 138 15.22 10.32 24.42
C ARG A 138 14.61 9.03 23.87
N VAL A 139 15.43 8.13 23.31
CA VAL A 139 14.95 6.87 22.74
C VAL A 139 15.27 5.65 23.60
N GLN A 140 16.06 5.80 24.66
CA GLN A 140 16.43 4.70 25.56
C GLN A 140 15.25 4.13 26.36
N GLN A 141 14.20 4.92 26.54
CA GLN A 141 12.99 4.49 27.26
C GLN A 141 11.97 3.77 26.36
N LEU A 142 12.21 3.73 25.04
CA LEU A 142 11.30 3.05 24.12
C LEU A 142 11.49 1.55 24.26
N GLU A 143 10.37 0.84 24.27
CA GLU A 143 10.37 -0.62 24.27
C GLU A 143 10.93 -1.18 22.96
N GLY A 144 11.61 -2.28 23.04
CA GLY A 144 12.30 -2.93 21.91
C GLY A 144 13.81 -2.68 21.95
N ARG A 145 14.55 -3.59 21.31
CA ARG A 145 16.03 -3.51 21.24
C ARG A 145 16.48 -3.63 19.79
N PRO A 146 16.66 -2.51 19.09
CA PRO A 146 17.24 -2.54 17.76
C PRO A 146 18.70 -3.05 17.82
N ALA A 147 19.16 -3.66 16.73
CA ALA A 147 20.57 -4.09 16.63
C ALA A 147 21.50 -2.89 16.52
N ASN A 148 21.07 -1.86 15.82
CA ASN A 148 21.82 -0.61 15.63
C ASN A 148 20.89 0.60 15.70
N ALA A 149 21.42 1.71 16.20
CA ALA A 149 20.75 3.00 16.18
C ALA A 149 21.69 4.05 15.52
N THR A 150 21.16 4.71 14.50
CA THR A 150 21.83 5.78 13.76
C THR A 150 21.18 7.12 14.12
N PHE A 151 21.96 8.09 14.53
CA PHE A 151 21.49 9.43 14.89
C PHE A 151 22.06 10.43 13.88
N VAL A 152 21.18 11.21 13.26
CA VAL A 152 21.57 12.23 12.27
C VAL A 152 20.73 13.49 12.41
N THR A 153 21.19 14.58 11.80
CA THR A 153 20.38 15.78 11.60
C THR A 153 19.66 15.74 10.24
N ALA A 154 18.63 16.56 10.08
CA ALA A 154 17.77 16.56 8.91
C ALA A 154 18.53 16.77 7.58
N ASP A 155 19.58 17.58 7.59
CA ASP A 155 20.45 17.86 6.44
C ASP A 155 21.26 16.63 5.97
N GLN A 156 21.44 15.62 6.82
CA GLN A 156 22.19 14.40 6.52
C GLN A 156 21.30 13.29 5.90
N VAL A 157 19.97 13.43 5.96
CA VAL A 157 19.01 12.40 5.52
C VAL A 157 19.18 12.01 4.06
N ALA A 158 19.47 12.98 3.19
CA ALA A 158 19.61 12.73 1.76
C ALA A 158 20.72 11.71 1.42
N GLY A 159 21.79 11.67 2.22
CA GLY A 159 22.93 10.76 2.03
C GLY A 159 22.72 9.33 2.57
N LEU A 160 21.60 9.06 3.25
CA LEU A 160 21.33 7.76 3.84
C LEU A 160 20.84 6.75 2.80
N LYS A 161 21.08 5.47 3.09
CA LYS A 161 20.62 4.36 2.24
C LYS A 161 19.10 4.22 2.28
N ASP A 162 18.49 4.00 1.12
CA ASP A 162 17.06 3.74 0.99
C ASP A 162 16.69 2.33 1.49
N ALA A 163 15.46 2.20 1.97
CA ALA A 163 14.86 0.96 2.48
C ALA A 163 15.72 0.23 3.53
N ALA A 164 16.46 0.99 4.36
CA ALA A 164 17.46 0.44 5.26
C ALA A 164 17.05 0.43 6.74
N TYR A 165 16.00 1.16 7.12
CA TYR A 165 15.65 1.36 8.52
C TYR A 165 14.27 0.78 8.83
N ASP A 166 14.22 -0.12 9.81
CA ASP A 166 12.97 -0.74 10.27
C ASP A 166 12.13 0.22 11.13
N ASP A 167 12.78 1.13 11.83
CA ASP A 167 12.16 2.19 12.61
C ASP A 167 12.84 3.51 12.31
N VAL A 168 12.07 4.53 11.98
CA VAL A 168 12.53 5.90 11.80
C VAL A 168 11.78 6.79 12.78
N ILE A 169 12.49 7.50 13.65
CA ILE A 169 11.92 8.48 14.57
C ILE A 169 12.43 9.85 14.16
N TYR A 170 11.49 10.74 13.84
CA TYR A 170 11.81 12.11 13.47
C TYR A 170 11.30 13.10 14.51
N PHE A 171 12.20 13.80 15.15
CA PHE A 171 11.91 14.91 16.07
C PHE A 171 11.89 16.24 15.31
N GLY A 172 10.73 16.61 14.79
CA GLY A 172 10.58 17.83 14.00
C GLY A 172 9.22 17.94 13.33
N ALA A 173 9.03 19.03 12.59
CA ALA A 173 7.79 19.36 11.91
C ALA A 173 7.99 19.79 10.44
N ASN A 174 9.16 19.51 9.86
CA ASN A 174 9.47 19.89 8.50
C ASN A 174 8.95 18.85 7.51
N ALA A 175 7.97 19.23 6.69
CA ALA A 175 7.36 18.36 5.69
C ALA A 175 8.39 17.85 4.65
N GLN A 176 9.37 18.65 4.30
CA GLN A 176 10.40 18.27 3.33
C GLN A 176 11.34 17.20 3.90
N THR A 177 11.69 17.29 5.19
CA THR A 177 12.45 16.23 5.89
C THR A 177 11.65 14.92 5.91
N VAL A 178 10.36 14.97 6.25
CA VAL A 178 9.49 13.78 6.21
C VAL A 178 9.47 13.16 4.82
N GLN A 179 9.36 13.97 3.78
CA GLN A 179 9.36 13.53 2.39
C GLN A 179 10.66 12.79 2.01
N GLN A 180 11.80 13.25 2.52
CA GLN A 180 13.10 12.59 2.33
C GLN A 180 13.25 11.31 3.17
N LEU A 181 12.51 11.18 4.26
CA LEU A 181 12.56 10.00 5.15
C LEU A 181 11.77 8.82 4.60
N PHE A 182 10.68 9.03 3.83
CA PHE A 182 9.89 7.93 3.29
C PHE A 182 10.71 6.86 2.56
N PRO A 183 11.60 7.20 1.62
CA PRO A 183 12.41 6.19 0.94
C PRO A 183 13.40 5.46 1.85
N LYS A 184 13.73 6.00 3.03
CA LYS A 184 14.68 5.39 3.97
C LYS A 184 14.05 4.26 4.78
N VAL A 185 12.72 4.25 4.92
CA VAL A 185 11.98 3.24 5.66
C VAL A 185 12.02 1.90 4.92
N ALA A 186 12.37 0.84 5.61
CA ALA A 186 12.38 -0.53 5.08
C ALA A 186 10.95 -1.03 4.82
N VAL A 187 10.81 -2.11 4.05
CA VAL A 187 9.54 -2.79 3.88
C VAL A 187 8.99 -3.22 5.25
N SER A 188 7.74 -2.89 5.55
CA SER A 188 7.11 -3.06 6.88
C SER A 188 7.79 -2.29 8.02
N GLY A 189 8.58 -1.28 7.69
CA GLY A 189 9.16 -0.35 8.65
C GLY A 189 8.15 0.72 9.08
N LEU A 190 8.46 1.42 10.16
CA LEU A 190 7.63 2.49 10.72
C LEU A 190 8.35 3.83 10.67
N LEU A 191 7.64 4.88 10.27
CA LEU A 191 8.05 6.27 10.44
C LEU A 191 7.20 6.91 11.53
N ASN A 192 7.84 7.25 12.64
CA ASN A 192 7.20 7.92 13.77
C ASN A 192 7.65 9.39 13.79
N ILE A 193 6.68 10.32 13.76
CA ILE A 193 6.94 11.77 13.77
C ILE A 193 6.58 12.31 15.14
N VAL A 194 7.59 12.78 15.86
CA VAL A 194 7.43 13.40 17.19
C VAL A 194 7.41 14.91 17.02
N GLN A 195 6.20 15.46 17.04
CA GLN A 195 5.95 16.88 16.85
C GLN A 195 5.55 17.53 18.19
N CYS A 196 6.22 18.60 18.56
CA CYS A 196 5.93 19.36 19.77
C CYS A 196 5.30 20.71 19.41
N GLY A 197 3.99 20.75 19.13
CA GLY A 197 3.23 21.99 18.96
C GLY A 197 3.57 22.88 17.77
N GLN A 198 4.44 22.48 16.87
CA GLN A 198 4.80 23.20 15.67
C GLN A 198 3.80 22.95 14.54
N LYS A 199 3.64 23.93 13.65
CA LYS A 199 2.84 23.71 12.43
C LYS A 199 3.59 22.79 11.49
N PHE A 200 2.99 21.63 11.21
CA PHE A 200 3.48 20.68 10.25
C PHE A 200 3.00 21.07 8.84
N GLY A 201 3.92 21.10 7.88
CA GLY A 201 3.56 21.30 6.47
C GLY A 201 2.87 20.07 5.87
N ARG A 202 2.64 20.06 4.57
CA ARG A 202 2.08 18.92 3.84
C ARG A 202 3.20 18.20 3.08
N PRO A 203 3.69 17.07 3.56
CA PRO A 203 4.65 16.27 2.79
C PRO A 203 3.95 15.69 1.55
N VAL A 204 4.68 15.62 0.45
CA VAL A 204 4.21 14.89 -0.75
C VAL A 204 4.73 13.47 -0.66
N VAL A 205 3.84 12.52 -0.55
CA VAL A 205 4.18 11.09 -0.58
C VAL A 205 4.10 10.62 -2.02
N SER A 206 5.25 10.31 -2.62
CA SER A 206 5.33 9.89 -4.02
C SER A 206 5.09 8.38 -4.24
N GLN A 207 4.97 7.61 -3.17
CA GLN A 207 4.74 6.17 -3.22
C GLN A 207 3.54 5.81 -2.35
N VAL A 208 2.43 5.49 -2.99
CA VAL A 208 1.25 4.92 -2.34
C VAL A 208 1.29 3.41 -2.59
N GLY A 209 1.32 2.64 -1.52
CA GLY A 209 1.15 1.19 -1.54
C GLY A 209 2.27 0.41 -2.26
N ARG A 210 3.29 0.02 -1.55
CA ARG A 210 4.14 -1.11 -1.88
C ARG A 210 3.90 -2.25 -0.90
#